data_62b1b9c6933947fc23839aafd79194ca
#
_entry.id   62b1b9c6933947fc23839aafd79194ca
#
_cell.length_a   1.000
_cell.length_b   1.000
_cell.length_c   1.000
_cell.angle_alpha   90.00
_cell.angle_beta   90.00
_cell.angle_gamma   90.00
#
_symmetry.space_group_name_H-M   'P 1'
#
loop_
_entity.id
_entity.type
_entity.pdbx_description
1 polymer ?
#
loop_
_entity_poly.entity_id
_entity_poly.type
_entity_poly.pdbx_seq_one_letter_code
_entity_poly.pdbx_strand_id
1 'polypeptide(L)'
;MKNTKLQKYYPWIVVALLWVVALLNYMDRQMLSTMRESMQVDIAELEEAVNFGRLMAIFLWIYGLVSPVAGAVADRISRKWLIVGSLGVWSAVTLLMGYSTSFGQIYWLRALMGISEALYIPASLSLIADYHTGKARSFAIGVHMTGLYVGQAVGGFGATVASMFSWQETFHWFGIIGIAYAVVLIFFLHENRGTRQSEAEAARPKADLSVWRSFGLLLSNIAFWVVLFYFASSSLPGWATKNWLPTLFADSLGVPMSAAGPISTFTIAFSSFLGVMIGGPLSDRWVKRNLRGRIYTSAIGLGLMVPALVLLGLGHGMYAAVGAGLCFGVGFGMFDTNNMPILCQFVPVRLRATAYGIMNMTGVFAGAACTEVLGRTGRRRQPRTGIRPAGRRDCRGAVCPAQRAPADDRQHGVIRCRATEKALPNNGRAFFHVPGCVPRCRAVS
;
A
#
# COMPACT_ATOMS: atom_id res chain seq x y z
N MET A 1 -17.26 40.68 5.94
CA MET A 1 -15.81 40.92 6.16
C MET A 1 -15.06 39.67 5.75
N LYS A 2 -14.47 39.61 4.54
CA LYS A 2 -13.64 38.51 4.07
C LYS A 2 -12.30 38.57 4.82
N ASN A 3 -12.00 37.58 5.62
CA ASN A 3 -10.81 37.53 6.44
C ASN A 3 -9.56 37.38 5.53
N THR A 4 -8.96 38.49 5.15
CA THR A 4 -7.83 38.59 4.19
C THR A 4 -6.63 37.77 4.58
N LYS A 5 -6.43 37.52 5.90
CA LYS A 5 -5.36 36.63 6.39
C LYS A 5 -5.62 35.16 6.07
N LEU A 6 -6.86 34.67 6.21
CA LEU A 6 -7.21 33.29 5.90
C LEU A 6 -7.04 32.99 4.40
N GLN A 7 -7.35 33.97 3.55
CA GLN A 7 -7.23 33.84 2.10
C GLN A 7 -5.76 33.70 1.63
N LYS A 8 -4.81 34.30 2.35
CA LYS A 8 -3.37 34.19 2.08
C LYS A 8 -2.82 32.78 2.40
N TYR A 9 -3.31 32.12 3.44
CA TYR A 9 -2.83 30.81 3.87
C TYR A 9 -3.64 29.65 3.26
N TYR A 10 -4.76 29.94 2.62
CA TYR A 10 -5.65 28.92 2.07
C TYR A 10 -4.96 27.95 1.10
N PRO A 11 -4.03 28.35 0.21
CA PRO A 11 -3.27 27.40 -0.61
C PRO A 11 -2.57 26.30 0.21
N TRP A 12 -1.99 26.64 1.36
CA TRP A 12 -1.33 25.67 2.24
C TRP A 12 -2.33 24.81 3.02
N ILE A 13 -3.51 25.35 3.33
CA ILE A 13 -4.61 24.56 3.92
C ILE A 13 -5.05 23.49 2.93
N VAL A 14 -5.16 23.81 1.64
CA VAL A 14 -5.46 22.83 0.59
C VAL A 14 -4.40 21.73 0.55
N VAL A 15 -3.12 22.07 0.63
CA VAL A 15 -2.03 21.06 0.69
C VAL A 15 -2.17 20.16 1.92
N ALA A 16 -2.45 20.74 3.09
CA ALA A 16 -2.63 19.97 4.32
C ALA A 16 -3.86 19.04 4.25
N LEU A 17 -4.99 19.53 3.73
CA LEU A 17 -6.18 18.70 3.53
C LEU A 17 -5.89 17.53 2.57
N LEU A 18 -5.22 17.77 1.45
CA LEU A 18 -4.86 16.74 0.48
C LEU A 18 -3.76 15.82 0.99
N TRP A 19 -2.90 16.28 1.90
CA TRP A 19 -1.89 15.46 2.55
C TRP A 19 -2.54 14.34 3.38
N VAL A 20 -3.60 14.65 4.14
CA VAL A 20 -4.35 13.64 4.89
C VAL A 20 -5.01 12.64 3.93
N VAL A 21 -5.56 13.08 2.79
CA VAL A 21 -6.12 12.17 1.78
C VAL A 21 -5.04 11.23 1.22
N ALA A 22 -3.84 11.78 0.94
CA ALA A 22 -2.70 11.00 0.47
C ALA A 22 -2.26 9.94 1.49
N LEU A 23 -2.24 10.33 2.77
CA LEU A 23 -1.97 9.41 3.89
C LEU A 23 -2.99 8.28 3.93
N LEU A 24 -4.29 8.59 3.93
CA LEU A 24 -5.37 7.59 3.96
C LEU A 24 -5.28 6.65 2.75
N ASN A 25 -5.03 7.18 1.55
CA ASN A 25 -4.94 6.40 0.31
C ASN A 25 -3.85 5.31 0.39
N TYR A 26 -2.64 5.67 0.82
CA TYR A 26 -1.54 4.70 0.90
C TYR A 26 -1.61 3.81 2.15
N MET A 27 -2.24 4.28 3.20
CA MET A 27 -2.53 3.49 4.40
C MET A 27 -3.45 2.33 4.07
N ASP A 28 -4.58 2.57 3.36
CA ASP A 28 -5.52 1.53 2.93
C ASP A 28 -4.84 0.46 2.05
N ARG A 29 -3.98 0.89 1.13
CA ARG A 29 -3.23 -0.02 0.27
C ARG A 29 -2.28 -0.91 1.06
N GLN A 30 -1.56 -0.33 2.01
CA GLN A 30 -0.51 -1.04 2.75
C GLN A 30 -1.08 -1.92 3.85
N MET A 31 -2.16 -1.49 4.49
CA MET A 31 -2.82 -2.21 5.58
C MET A 31 -3.21 -3.63 5.16
N LEU A 32 -3.84 -3.79 4.00
CA LEU A 32 -4.25 -5.10 3.49
C LEU A 32 -3.07 -6.08 3.36
N SER A 33 -1.88 -5.59 2.96
CA SER A 33 -0.70 -6.45 2.79
C SER A 33 -0.21 -7.08 4.08
N THR A 34 -0.58 -6.52 5.23
CA THR A 34 -0.18 -7.01 6.56
C THR A 34 -1.26 -7.87 7.23
N MET A 35 -2.54 -7.76 6.83
CA MET A 35 -3.66 -8.44 7.51
C MET A 35 -3.97 -9.84 6.98
N ARG A 36 -3.16 -10.39 6.05
CA ARG A 36 -3.42 -11.72 5.47
C ARG A 36 -3.66 -12.80 6.51
N GLU A 37 -2.81 -12.89 7.54
CA GLU A 37 -2.90 -13.92 8.58
C GLU A 37 -4.21 -13.82 9.39
N SER A 38 -4.69 -12.60 9.67
CA SER A 38 -5.95 -12.39 10.36
C SER A 38 -7.15 -12.73 9.48
N MET A 39 -7.08 -12.40 8.18
CA MET A 39 -8.18 -12.59 7.23
C MET A 39 -8.35 -14.06 6.82
N GLN A 40 -7.28 -14.84 6.71
CA GLN A 40 -7.34 -16.26 6.30
C GLN A 40 -8.07 -17.14 7.32
N VAL A 41 -8.24 -16.69 8.57
CA VAL A 41 -9.00 -17.41 9.59
C VAL A 41 -10.47 -17.51 9.22
N ASP A 42 -11.03 -16.43 8.63
CA ASP A 42 -12.44 -16.35 8.23
C ASP A 42 -12.64 -16.64 6.74
N ILE A 43 -11.65 -16.33 5.90
CA ILE A 43 -11.66 -16.51 4.44
C ILE A 43 -10.54 -17.51 4.10
N ALA A 44 -10.88 -18.81 4.15
CA ALA A 44 -9.93 -19.91 4.00
C ALA A 44 -9.14 -19.87 2.66
N GLU A 45 -9.76 -19.33 1.59
CA GLU A 45 -9.09 -19.20 0.29
C GLU A 45 -7.81 -18.33 0.36
N LEU A 46 -7.67 -17.46 1.37
CA LEU A 46 -6.48 -16.61 1.57
C LEU A 46 -5.29 -17.37 2.20
N GLU A 47 -5.48 -18.60 2.67
CA GLU A 47 -4.39 -19.48 3.06
C GLU A 47 -3.46 -19.73 1.87
N GLU A 48 -4.02 -19.82 0.66
CA GLU A 48 -3.23 -19.92 -0.56
C GLU A 48 -2.58 -18.58 -0.92
N ALA A 49 -1.26 -18.53 -0.98
CA ALA A 49 -0.50 -17.35 -1.40
C ALA A 49 -0.89 -16.86 -2.80
N VAL A 50 -1.34 -17.77 -3.68
CA VAL A 50 -1.85 -17.45 -5.03
C VAL A 50 -3.05 -16.54 -4.97
N ASN A 51 -4.03 -16.86 -4.10
CA ASN A 51 -5.25 -16.08 -3.98
C ASN A 51 -4.97 -14.70 -3.37
N PHE A 52 -4.09 -14.64 -2.36
CA PHE A 52 -3.64 -13.36 -1.82
C PHE A 52 -2.90 -12.52 -2.87
N GLY A 53 -2.00 -13.14 -3.66
CA GLY A 53 -1.35 -12.46 -4.78
C GLY A 53 -2.34 -11.91 -5.80
N ARG A 54 -3.39 -12.68 -6.15
CA ARG A 54 -4.48 -12.22 -7.03
C ARG A 54 -5.27 -11.05 -6.42
N LEU A 55 -5.57 -11.11 -5.13
CA LEU A 55 -6.25 -10.03 -4.41
C LEU A 55 -5.45 -8.73 -4.43
N MET A 56 -4.14 -8.81 -4.26
CA MET A 56 -3.27 -7.63 -4.36
C MET A 56 -3.12 -7.14 -5.80
N ALA A 57 -3.03 -8.06 -6.76
CA ALA A 57 -2.82 -7.75 -8.18
C ALA A 57 -4.07 -7.13 -8.84
N ILE A 58 -5.29 -7.56 -8.50
CA ILE A 58 -6.51 -7.05 -9.14
C ILE A 58 -6.64 -5.53 -8.99
N PHE A 59 -6.32 -5.00 -7.81
CA PHE A 59 -6.26 -3.57 -7.58
C PHE A 59 -5.32 -2.88 -8.58
N LEU A 60 -4.12 -3.42 -8.76
CA LEU A 60 -3.10 -2.84 -9.65
C LEU A 60 -3.53 -2.92 -11.12
N TRP A 61 -4.12 -4.05 -11.56
CA TRP A 61 -4.64 -4.20 -12.90
C TRP A 61 -5.70 -3.14 -13.23
N ILE A 62 -6.67 -2.98 -12.35
CA ILE A 62 -7.76 -2.02 -12.56
C ILE A 62 -7.27 -0.58 -12.43
N TYR A 63 -6.48 -0.28 -11.41
CA TYR A 63 -5.86 1.03 -11.21
C TYR A 63 -5.04 1.45 -12.43
N GLY A 64 -4.19 0.55 -12.95
CA GLY A 64 -3.37 0.81 -14.13
C GLY A 64 -4.21 1.04 -15.38
N LEU A 65 -5.27 0.25 -15.59
CA LEU A 65 -6.18 0.39 -16.74
C LEU A 65 -6.90 1.76 -16.73
N VAL A 66 -7.31 2.22 -15.56
CA VAL A 66 -8.03 3.48 -15.40
C VAL A 66 -7.09 4.70 -15.44
N SER A 67 -5.82 4.55 -15.05
CA SER A 67 -4.84 5.65 -14.94
C SER A 67 -4.74 6.57 -16.15
N PRO A 68 -4.69 6.09 -17.43
CA PRO A 68 -4.64 6.99 -18.59
C PRO A 68 -5.91 7.83 -18.76
N VAL A 69 -7.06 7.28 -18.35
CA VAL A 69 -8.37 7.95 -18.45
C VAL A 69 -8.56 8.92 -17.29
N ALA A 70 -8.01 8.61 -16.12
CA ALA A 70 -8.15 9.41 -14.90
C ALA A 70 -7.66 10.86 -15.08
N GLY A 71 -6.55 11.05 -15.78
CA GLY A 71 -6.04 12.39 -16.12
C GLY A 71 -7.02 13.19 -16.98
N ALA A 72 -7.57 12.57 -18.04
CA ALA A 72 -8.53 13.22 -18.92
C ALA A 72 -9.86 13.55 -18.20
N VAL A 73 -10.28 12.72 -17.25
CA VAL A 73 -11.45 12.94 -16.40
C VAL A 73 -11.18 14.10 -15.43
N ALA A 74 -10.00 14.16 -14.82
CA ALA A 74 -9.61 15.25 -13.91
C ALA A 74 -9.57 16.63 -14.60
N ASP A 75 -9.31 16.67 -15.92
CA ASP A 75 -9.32 17.90 -16.69
C ASP A 75 -10.73 18.39 -17.02
N ARG A 76 -11.73 17.50 -17.08
CA ARG A 76 -13.12 17.82 -17.47
C ARG A 76 -14.05 18.04 -16.30
N ILE A 77 -13.85 17.31 -15.21
CA ILE A 77 -14.71 17.35 -14.01
C ILE A 77 -14.10 18.30 -12.97
N SER A 78 -14.92 18.83 -12.05
CA SER A 78 -14.46 19.60 -10.89
C SER A 78 -13.48 18.75 -10.06
N ARG A 79 -12.27 19.25 -9.89
CA ARG A 79 -11.20 18.56 -9.14
C ARG A 79 -11.60 18.30 -7.69
N LYS A 80 -12.30 19.26 -7.08
CA LYS A 80 -12.88 19.10 -5.73
C LYS A 80 -13.79 17.87 -5.66
N TRP A 81 -14.81 17.82 -6.53
CA TRP A 81 -15.79 16.72 -6.48
C TRP A 81 -15.20 15.40 -6.89
N LEU A 82 -14.19 15.40 -7.76
CA LEU A 82 -13.48 14.18 -8.13
C LEU A 82 -12.68 13.64 -6.94
N ILE A 83 -12.00 14.49 -6.17
CA ILE A 83 -11.25 14.08 -4.96
C ILE A 83 -12.21 13.59 -3.87
N VAL A 84 -13.27 14.35 -3.57
CA VAL A 84 -14.26 14.00 -2.55
C VAL A 84 -14.98 12.69 -2.90
N GLY A 85 -15.44 12.56 -4.15
CA GLY A 85 -16.12 11.38 -4.64
C GLY A 85 -15.20 10.15 -4.64
N SER A 86 -13.97 10.31 -5.11
CA SER A 86 -12.96 9.27 -5.09
C SER A 86 -12.71 8.78 -3.64
N LEU A 87 -12.41 9.69 -2.70
CA LEU A 87 -12.22 9.36 -1.28
C LEU A 87 -13.46 8.69 -0.68
N GLY A 88 -14.66 9.24 -0.93
CA GLY A 88 -15.90 8.67 -0.41
C GLY A 88 -16.15 7.25 -0.91
N VAL A 89 -15.93 7.01 -2.22
CA VAL A 89 -16.13 5.67 -2.81
C VAL A 89 -15.12 4.66 -2.26
N TRP A 90 -13.79 4.95 -2.29
CA TRP A 90 -12.85 3.96 -1.78
C TRP A 90 -13.01 3.70 -0.28
N SER A 91 -13.34 4.74 0.51
CA SER A 91 -13.59 4.57 1.94
C SER A 91 -14.86 3.76 2.23
N ALA A 92 -15.92 3.93 1.43
CA ALA A 92 -17.11 3.09 1.49
C ALA A 92 -16.77 1.64 1.10
N VAL A 93 -15.92 1.44 0.09
CA VAL A 93 -15.45 0.12 -0.31
C VAL A 93 -14.61 -0.51 0.82
N THR A 94 -13.73 0.24 1.47
CA THR A 94 -12.95 -0.21 2.64
C THR A 94 -13.90 -0.65 3.77
N LEU A 95 -14.93 0.15 4.06
CA LEU A 95 -15.97 -0.21 5.04
C LEU A 95 -16.66 -1.52 4.67
N LEU A 96 -17.08 -1.68 3.40
CA LEU A 96 -17.74 -2.87 2.90
C LEU A 96 -16.83 -4.11 2.92
N MET A 97 -15.51 -3.94 2.76
CA MET A 97 -14.56 -5.04 2.90
C MET A 97 -14.62 -5.66 4.30
N GLY A 98 -14.89 -4.89 5.35
CA GLY A 98 -15.08 -5.39 6.70
C GLY A 98 -16.30 -6.30 6.88
N TYR A 99 -17.29 -6.21 6.00
CA TYR A 99 -18.47 -7.11 5.99
C TYR A 99 -18.31 -8.32 5.08
N SER A 100 -17.18 -8.46 4.39
CA SER A 100 -16.97 -9.55 3.45
C SER A 100 -16.78 -10.89 4.16
N THR A 101 -17.46 -11.92 3.66
CA THR A 101 -17.42 -13.30 4.19
C THR A 101 -16.80 -14.28 3.19
N SER A 102 -16.49 -13.83 1.97
CA SER A 102 -15.92 -14.67 0.92
C SER A 102 -14.84 -13.96 0.13
N PHE A 103 -13.92 -14.74 -0.44
CA PHE A 103 -12.87 -14.24 -1.31
C PHE A 103 -13.41 -13.44 -2.51
N GLY A 104 -14.52 -13.91 -3.12
CA GLY A 104 -15.13 -13.23 -4.26
C GLY A 104 -15.59 -11.82 -3.93
N GLN A 105 -16.20 -11.60 -2.76
CA GLN A 105 -16.66 -10.28 -2.32
C GLN A 105 -15.47 -9.31 -2.17
N ILE A 106 -14.45 -9.72 -1.42
CA ILE A 106 -13.29 -8.85 -1.17
C ILE A 106 -12.49 -8.59 -2.45
N TYR A 107 -12.45 -9.56 -3.38
CA TYR A 107 -11.77 -9.43 -4.67
C TYR A 107 -12.41 -8.35 -5.55
N TRP A 108 -13.74 -8.35 -5.69
CA TRP A 108 -14.45 -7.35 -6.49
C TRP A 108 -14.48 -5.98 -5.83
N LEU A 109 -14.58 -5.91 -4.49
CA LEU A 109 -14.44 -4.66 -3.76
C LEU A 109 -13.04 -4.06 -3.98
N ARG A 110 -12.00 -4.90 -3.98
CA ARG A 110 -10.63 -4.46 -4.27
C ARG A 110 -10.46 -3.94 -5.71
N ALA A 111 -11.15 -4.55 -6.68
CA ALA A 111 -11.20 -4.06 -8.05
C ALA A 111 -11.87 -2.67 -8.13
N LEU A 112 -13.00 -2.49 -7.46
CA LEU A 112 -13.72 -1.20 -7.41
C LEU A 112 -12.89 -0.10 -6.74
N MET A 113 -12.14 -0.44 -5.69
CA MET A 113 -11.18 0.45 -5.04
C MET A 113 -10.13 0.96 -6.04
N GLY A 114 -9.61 0.08 -6.93
CA GLY A 114 -8.65 0.45 -7.96
C GLY A 114 -9.19 1.53 -8.93
N ILE A 115 -10.48 1.48 -9.29
CA ILE A 115 -11.12 2.50 -10.13
C ILE A 115 -11.14 3.84 -9.41
N SER A 116 -11.63 3.86 -8.18
CA SER A 116 -11.82 5.11 -7.43
C SER A 116 -10.50 5.79 -7.09
N GLU A 117 -9.51 5.03 -6.63
CA GLU A 117 -8.22 5.58 -6.24
C GLU A 117 -7.37 6.10 -7.42
N ALA A 118 -7.55 5.55 -8.64
CA ALA A 118 -6.85 6.03 -9.81
C ALA A 118 -7.17 7.50 -10.15
N LEU A 119 -8.34 7.99 -9.77
CA LEU A 119 -8.81 9.35 -10.01
C LEU A 119 -8.19 10.39 -9.06
N TYR A 120 -7.70 9.95 -7.89
CA TYR A 120 -7.26 10.85 -6.82
C TYR A 120 -5.97 11.61 -7.16
N ILE A 121 -4.89 10.91 -7.50
CA ILE A 121 -3.56 11.53 -7.67
C ILE A 121 -3.56 12.61 -8.77
N PRO A 122 -4.09 12.38 -9.99
CA PRO A 122 -4.14 13.42 -11.01
C PRO A 122 -4.94 14.66 -10.57
N ALA A 123 -6.08 14.45 -9.91
CA ALA A 123 -6.94 15.52 -9.44
C ALA A 123 -6.27 16.35 -8.33
N SER A 124 -5.62 15.69 -7.36
CA SER A 124 -4.96 16.36 -6.24
C SER A 124 -3.76 17.19 -6.70
N LEU A 125 -2.88 16.63 -7.55
CA LEU A 125 -1.73 17.35 -8.07
C LEU A 125 -2.14 18.54 -8.92
N SER A 126 -3.19 18.40 -9.72
CA SER A 126 -3.75 19.50 -10.51
C SER A 126 -4.33 20.60 -9.61
N LEU A 127 -5.06 20.22 -8.55
CA LEU A 127 -5.63 21.21 -7.62
C LEU A 127 -4.53 21.96 -6.84
N ILE A 128 -3.47 21.28 -6.40
CA ILE A 128 -2.31 21.92 -5.76
C ILE A 128 -1.65 22.90 -6.74
N ALA A 129 -1.52 22.51 -8.01
CA ALA A 129 -0.94 23.35 -9.05
C ALA A 129 -1.75 24.62 -9.33
N ASP A 130 -3.08 24.59 -9.17
CA ASP A 130 -3.95 25.76 -9.33
C ASP A 130 -3.74 26.82 -8.24
N TYR A 131 -3.34 26.39 -7.06
CA TYR A 131 -3.12 27.27 -5.92
C TYR A 131 -1.66 27.74 -5.76
N HIS A 132 -0.71 27.06 -6.40
CA HIS A 132 0.71 27.34 -6.25
C HIS A 132 1.39 27.55 -7.60
N THR A 133 2.21 28.60 -7.71
CA THR A 133 2.96 28.93 -8.93
C THR A 133 4.47 28.89 -8.69
N GLY A 134 5.23 28.74 -9.77
CA GLY A 134 6.70 28.80 -9.74
C GLY A 134 7.34 27.76 -8.79
N LYS A 135 8.31 28.20 -7.99
CA LYS A 135 9.04 27.33 -7.04
C LYS A 135 8.17 26.76 -5.93
N ALA A 136 7.10 27.50 -5.52
CA ALA A 136 6.18 27.06 -4.48
C ALA A 136 5.36 25.84 -4.91
N ARG A 137 5.04 25.69 -6.20
CA ARG A 137 4.32 24.53 -6.76
C ARG A 137 5.05 23.22 -6.51
N SER A 138 6.35 23.15 -6.85
CA SER A 138 7.14 21.93 -6.66
C SER A 138 7.28 21.56 -5.18
N PHE A 139 7.44 22.56 -4.31
CA PHE A 139 7.51 22.34 -2.87
C PHE A 139 6.17 21.84 -2.30
N ALA A 140 5.05 22.46 -2.69
CA ALA A 140 3.72 22.05 -2.26
C ALA A 140 3.37 20.61 -2.67
N ILE A 141 3.71 20.22 -3.92
CA ILE A 141 3.59 18.85 -4.40
C ILE A 141 4.50 17.92 -3.60
N GLY A 142 5.74 18.31 -3.32
CA GLY A 142 6.67 17.55 -2.49
C GLY A 142 6.11 17.28 -1.09
N VAL A 143 5.54 18.30 -0.43
CA VAL A 143 4.88 18.16 0.87
C VAL A 143 3.71 17.17 0.78
N HIS A 144 2.84 17.31 -0.24
CA HIS A 144 1.73 16.37 -0.46
C HIS A 144 2.23 14.92 -0.62
N MET A 145 3.29 14.71 -1.38
CA MET A 145 3.88 13.38 -1.62
C MET A 145 4.43 12.74 -0.33
N THR A 146 4.86 13.53 0.67
CA THR A 146 5.26 12.95 1.96
C THR A 146 4.12 12.22 2.67
N GLY A 147 2.86 12.63 2.43
CA GLY A 147 1.68 11.95 2.94
C GLY A 147 1.58 10.50 2.47
N LEU A 148 2.01 10.20 1.24
CA LEU A 148 2.04 8.83 0.71
C LEU A 148 3.01 7.95 1.49
N TYR A 149 4.22 8.44 1.78
CA TYR A 149 5.22 7.70 2.56
C TYR A 149 4.78 7.48 4.00
N VAL A 150 4.20 8.50 4.63
CA VAL A 150 3.65 8.38 5.99
C VAL A 150 2.48 7.39 6.01
N GLY A 151 1.57 7.47 5.03
CA GLY A 151 0.46 6.53 4.88
C GLY A 151 0.95 5.09 4.71
N GLN A 152 1.98 4.87 3.87
CA GLN A 152 2.60 3.55 3.71
C GLN A 152 3.19 3.02 5.02
N ALA A 153 3.88 3.86 5.78
CA ALA A 153 4.46 3.48 7.08
C ALA A 153 3.36 3.13 8.10
N VAL A 154 2.34 3.98 8.22
CA VAL A 154 1.21 3.79 9.16
C VAL A 154 0.36 2.57 8.78
N GLY A 155 0.15 2.32 7.48
CA GLY A 155 -0.58 1.14 7.00
C GLY A 155 0.07 -0.19 7.40
N GLY A 156 1.37 -0.18 7.70
CA GLY A 156 2.07 -1.35 8.25
C GLY A 156 1.52 -1.85 9.58
N PHE A 157 0.88 -0.97 10.36
CA PHE A 157 0.23 -1.34 11.62
C PHE A 157 -1.12 -2.06 11.45
N GLY A 158 -1.57 -2.33 10.22
CA GLY A 158 -2.83 -3.03 9.97
C GLY A 158 -2.95 -4.33 10.74
N ALA A 159 -1.92 -5.20 10.70
CA ALA A 159 -1.92 -6.44 11.47
C ALA A 159 -1.91 -6.20 12.99
N THR A 160 -1.24 -5.15 13.47
CA THR A 160 -1.20 -4.80 14.89
C THR A 160 -2.60 -4.42 15.38
N VAL A 161 -3.31 -3.56 14.62
CA VAL A 161 -4.69 -3.17 14.94
C VAL A 161 -5.63 -4.37 14.84
N ALA A 162 -5.48 -5.19 13.78
CA ALA A 162 -6.28 -6.40 13.59
C ALA A 162 -6.08 -7.46 14.69
N SER A 163 -4.90 -7.50 15.32
CA SER A 163 -4.63 -8.39 16.46
C SER A 163 -5.27 -7.92 17.77
N MET A 164 -5.54 -6.60 17.90
CA MET A 164 -6.20 -6.01 19.08
C MET A 164 -7.73 -6.12 19.00
N PHE A 165 -8.29 -5.97 17.82
CA PHE A 165 -9.73 -5.97 17.59
C PHE A 165 -10.14 -7.13 16.67
N SER A 166 -10.13 -6.91 15.37
CA SER A 166 -10.29 -7.90 14.29
C SER A 166 -9.93 -7.22 12.97
N TRP A 167 -9.73 -7.98 11.89
CA TRP A 167 -9.51 -7.40 10.57
C TRP A 167 -10.78 -6.69 10.05
N GLN A 168 -11.98 -7.21 10.39
CA GLN A 168 -13.27 -6.60 10.05
C GLN A 168 -13.40 -5.22 10.69
N GLU A 169 -13.22 -5.14 12.00
CA GLU A 169 -13.26 -3.87 12.74
C GLU A 169 -12.22 -2.88 12.24
N THR A 170 -11.04 -3.37 11.87
CA THR A 170 -10.00 -2.52 11.29
C THR A 170 -10.50 -1.85 10.00
N PHE A 171 -11.09 -2.60 9.07
CA PHE A 171 -11.67 -2.03 7.86
C PHE A 171 -12.85 -1.11 8.15
N HIS A 172 -13.71 -1.44 9.12
CA HIS A 172 -14.83 -0.59 9.51
C HIS A 172 -14.35 0.78 9.99
N TRP A 173 -13.41 0.82 10.92
CA TRP A 173 -12.88 2.09 11.44
C TRP A 173 -12.20 2.92 10.37
N PHE A 174 -11.36 2.32 9.54
CA PHE A 174 -10.69 3.06 8.47
C PHE A 174 -11.68 3.58 7.42
N GLY A 175 -12.67 2.78 7.05
CA GLY A 175 -13.73 3.20 6.14
C GLY A 175 -14.54 4.37 6.71
N ILE A 176 -14.96 4.31 7.98
CA ILE A 176 -15.68 5.38 8.66
C ILE A 176 -14.85 6.67 8.73
N ILE A 177 -13.57 6.57 9.11
CA ILE A 177 -12.66 7.72 9.17
C ILE A 177 -12.54 8.38 7.79
N GLY A 178 -12.37 7.59 6.73
CA GLY A 178 -12.27 8.11 5.37
C GLY A 178 -13.56 8.78 4.89
N ILE A 179 -14.74 8.19 5.15
CA ILE A 179 -16.05 8.78 4.84
C ILE A 179 -16.24 10.09 5.61
N ALA A 180 -15.95 10.11 6.91
CA ALA A 180 -16.03 11.31 7.73
C ALA A 180 -15.10 12.42 7.19
N TYR A 181 -13.90 12.03 6.74
CA TYR A 181 -12.96 12.98 6.16
C TYR A 181 -13.44 13.49 4.78
N ALA A 182 -14.09 12.65 3.98
CA ALA A 182 -14.71 13.10 2.73
C ALA A 182 -15.78 14.17 3.00
N VAL A 183 -16.57 14.02 4.07
CA VAL A 183 -17.55 15.04 4.52
C VAL A 183 -16.83 16.34 4.92
N VAL A 184 -15.73 16.26 5.66
CA VAL A 184 -14.91 17.45 6.00
C VAL A 184 -14.46 18.17 4.72
N LEU A 185 -13.99 17.43 3.71
CA LEU A 185 -13.55 18.02 2.44
C LEU A 185 -14.68 18.72 1.66
N ILE A 186 -15.93 18.26 1.78
CA ILE A 186 -17.08 18.95 1.14
C ILE A 186 -17.14 20.41 1.60
N PHE A 187 -16.90 20.68 2.87
CA PHE A 187 -17.01 22.01 3.45
C PHE A 187 -15.73 22.84 3.32
N PHE A 188 -14.57 22.22 3.50
CA PHE A 188 -13.30 22.94 3.60
C PHE A 188 -12.49 23.01 2.31
N LEU A 189 -12.69 22.06 1.36
CA LEU A 189 -11.98 22.06 0.09
C LEU A 189 -12.74 22.92 -0.93
N HIS A 190 -12.10 23.95 -1.49
CA HIS A 190 -12.67 24.81 -2.54
C HIS A 190 -11.81 24.73 -3.80
N GLU A 191 -12.42 24.95 -4.93
CA GLU A 191 -11.76 24.98 -6.24
C GLU A 191 -11.50 26.43 -6.67
N ASN A 192 -10.29 26.73 -7.13
CA ASN A 192 -9.97 28.03 -7.68
C ASN A 192 -10.35 28.09 -9.17
N ARG A 193 -11.60 28.53 -9.44
CA ARG A 193 -12.15 28.56 -10.79
C ARG A 193 -11.45 29.54 -11.73
N GLY A 194 -10.88 30.65 -11.19
CA GLY A 194 -10.22 31.69 -11.99
C GLY A 194 -8.96 31.18 -12.70
N THR A 195 -8.13 30.42 -12.02
CA THR A 195 -6.90 29.85 -12.59
C THR A 195 -7.20 28.77 -13.63
N ARG A 196 -8.26 27.96 -13.41
CA ARG A 196 -8.70 26.93 -14.36
C ARG A 196 -9.14 27.51 -15.71
N GLN A 197 -9.83 28.62 -15.72
CA GLN A 197 -10.26 29.29 -16.97
C GLN A 197 -9.06 29.83 -17.74
N SER A 198 -8.10 30.47 -17.05
CA SER A 198 -6.92 31.04 -17.71
C SER A 198 -5.95 29.95 -18.21
N GLU A 199 -5.79 28.85 -17.48
CA GLU A 199 -4.98 27.72 -17.94
C GLU A 199 -5.68 26.92 -19.07
N ALA A 200 -6.99 26.76 -19.03
CA ALA A 200 -7.77 26.14 -20.11
C ALA A 200 -7.74 26.98 -21.40
N GLU A 201 -7.71 28.29 -21.30
CA GLU A 201 -7.55 29.21 -22.45
C GLU A 201 -6.11 29.23 -22.97
N ALA A 202 -5.10 29.19 -22.05
CA ALA A 202 -3.68 29.13 -22.42
C ALA A 202 -3.26 27.72 -22.93
N ALA A 203 -3.93 26.67 -22.46
CA ALA A 203 -3.68 25.28 -22.86
C ALA A 203 -4.51 24.80 -24.04
N ARG A 204 -5.39 25.64 -24.61
CA ARG A 204 -6.08 25.28 -25.87
C ARG A 204 -5.03 25.08 -26.96
N PRO A 205 -4.71 23.82 -27.32
CA PRO A 205 -3.83 23.56 -28.46
C PRO A 205 -4.61 23.98 -29.71
N LYS A 206 -3.97 24.73 -30.59
CA LYS A 206 -4.52 25.12 -31.90
C LYS A 206 -4.78 23.92 -32.85
N ALA A 207 -4.64 22.70 -32.35
CA ALA A 207 -5.06 21.47 -33.06
C ALA A 207 -5.42 20.41 -32.01
N ASP A 208 -6.70 20.04 -31.95
CA ASP A 208 -7.19 18.86 -31.21
C ASP A 208 -6.55 17.59 -31.80
N LEU A 209 -5.39 17.20 -31.23
CA LEU A 209 -4.89 15.86 -31.49
C LEU A 209 -5.85 14.88 -30.78
N SER A 210 -6.56 14.10 -31.56
CA SER A 210 -7.34 12.98 -31.03
C SER A 210 -6.47 12.18 -30.06
N VAL A 211 -7.04 11.71 -28.95
CA VAL A 211 -6.36 10.88 -27.96
C VAL A 211 -5.64 9.70 -28.65
N TRP A 212 -6.29 9.07 -29.60
CA TRP A 212 -5.71 7.97 -30.40
C TRP A 212 -4.49 8.38 -31.22
N ARG A 213 -4.50 9.60 -31.78
CA ARG A 213 -3.35 10.12 -32.53
C ARG A 213 -2.16 10.42 -31.60
N SER A 214 -2.45 10.89 -30.37
CA SER A 214 -1.42 11.08 -29.34
C SER A 214 -0.78 9.76 -28.94
N PHE A 215 -1.58 8.70 -28.75
CA PHE A 215 -1.08 7.34 -28.52
C PHE A 215 -0.20 6.86 -29.67
N GLY A 216 -0.67 6.99 -30.91
CA GLY A 216 0.11 6.59 -32.08
C GLY A 216 1.46 7.28 -32.17
N LEU A 217 1.52 8.61 -31.94
CA LEU A 217 2.77 9.37 -31.94
C LEU A 217 3.73 8.97 -30.83
N LEU A 218 3.24 8.62 -29.63
CA LEU A 218 4.07 8.16 -28.55
C LEU A 218 4.62 6.77 -28.79
N LEU A 219 3.76 5.84 -29.22
CA LEU A 219 4.14 4.44 -29.46
C LEU A 219 5.04 4.27 -30.70
N SER A 220 5.04 5.20 -31.66
CA SER A 220 5.99 5.20 -32.77
C SER A 220 7.39 5.68 -32.38
N ASN A 221 7.58 6.27 -31.21
CA ASN A 221 8.86 6.76 -30.75
C ASN A 221 9.63 5.70 -29.95
N ILE A 222 10.73 5.18 -30.51
CA ILE A 222 11.55 4.15 -29.85
C ILE A 222 12.10 4.61 -28.49
N ALA A 223 12.43 5.89 -28.32
CA ALA A 223 12.91 6.42 -27.04
C ALA A 223 11.82 6.33 -25.96
N PHE A 224 10.55 6.44 -26.34
CA PHE A 224 9.44 6.26 -25.40
C PHE A 224 9.33 4.81 -24.90
N TRP A 225 9.53 3.83 -25.76
CA TRP A 225 9.59 2.41 -25.38
C TRP A 225 10.74 2.11 -24.41
N VAL A 226 11.91 2.72 -24.61
CA VAL A 226 13.03 2.59 -23.68
C VAL A 226 12.66 3.17 -22.30
N VAL A 227 11.97 4.32 -22.25
CA VAL A 227 11.49 4.91 -20.99
C VAL A 227 10.44 4.02 -20.31
N LEU A 228 9.51 3.43 -21.08
CA LEU A 228 8.51 2.49 -20.56
C LEU A 228 9.18 1.25 -19.96
N PHE A 229 10.13 0.65 -20.67
CA PHE A 229 10.86 -0.53 -20.20
C PHE A 229 11.67 -0.21 -18.94
N TYR A 230 12.38 0.91 -18.94
CA TYR A 230 13.12 1.41 -17.78
C TYR A 230 12.21 1.57 -16.54
N PHE A 231 11.04 2.17 -16.72
CA PHE A 231 10.08 2.36 -15.63
C PHE A 231 9.46 1.05 -15.16
N ALA A 232 9.08 0.17 -16.10
CA ALA A 232 8.52 -1.14 -15.80
C ALA A 232 9.50 -2.02 -15.02
N SER A 233 10.79 -2.06 -15.42
CA SER A 233 11.81 -2.88 -14.77
C SER A 233 12.05 -2.52 -13.31
N SER A 234 11.90 -1.25 -12.94
CA SER A 234 12.01 -0.79 -11.55
C SER A 234 10.72 -0.95 -10.77
N SER A 235 9.58 -0.83 -11.46
CA SER A 235 8.25 -0.99 -10.85
C SER A 235 8.00 -2.43 -10.43
N LEU A 236 8.56 -3.42 -11.13
CA LEU A 236 8.50 -4.84 -10.77
C LEU A 236 8.90 -5.09 -9.31
N PRO A 237 10.18 -4.86 -8.92
CA PRO A 237 10.61 -5.08 -7.55
C PRO A 237 9.97 -4.08 -6.57
N GLY A 238 9.62 -2.87 -7.00
CA GLY A 238 8.98 -1.86 -6.17
C GLY A 238 7.61 -2.30 -5.64
N TRP A 239 6.73 -2.81 -6.51
CA TRP A 239 5.42 -3.32 -6.11
C TRP A 239 5.51 -4.66 -5.41
N ALA A 240 6.42 -5.55 -5.85
CA ALA A 240 6.67 -6.81 -5.17
C ALA A 240 7.06 -6.60 -3.70
N THR A 241 7.99 -5.67 -3.46
CA THR A 241 8.45 -5.34 -2.11
C THR A 241 7.31 -4.73 -1.28
N LYS A 242 6.54 -3.78 -1.81
CA LYS A 242 5.41 -3.20 -1.08
C LYS A 242 4.36 -4.23 -0.66
N ASN A 243 4.09 -5.22 -1.51
CA ASN A 243 3.03 -6.19 -1.29
C ASN A 243 3.47 -7.41 -0.48
N TRP A 244 4.74 -7.82 -0.57
CA TRP A 244 5.22 -9.09 -0.01
C TRP A 244 6.29 -8.93 1.07
N LEU A 245 6.89 -7.74 1.25
CA LEU A 245 7.95 -7.55 2.25
C LEU A 245 7.47 -7.82 3.69
N PRO A 246 6.25 -7.41 4.11
CA PRO A 246 5.77 -7.75 5.44
C PRO A 246 5.73 -9.25 5.69
N THR A 247 5.20 -10.02 4.73
CA THR A 247 5.18 -11.50 4.81
C THR A 247 6.58 -12.09 4.84
N LEU A 248 7.47 -11.58 3.99
CA LEU A 248 8.85 -12.06 3.94
C LEU A 248 9.60 -11.77 5.25
N PHE A 249 9.36 -10.63 5.88
CA PHE A 249 9.93 -10.31 7.21
C PHE A 249 9.36 -11.22 8.29
N ALA A 250 8.06 -11.47 8.30
CA ALA A 250 7.45 -12.39 9.24
C ALA A 250 8.06 -13.80 9.12
N ASP A 251 8.14 -14.32 7.90
CA ASP A 251 8.67 -15.68 7.63
C ASP A 251 10.17 -15.81 7.93
N SER A 252 10.98 -14.81 7.50
CA SER A 252 12.45 -14.89 7.64
C SER A 252 12.94 -14.58 9.04
N LEU A 253 12.23 -13.77 9.80
CA LEU A 253 12.59 -13.37 11.16
C LEU A 253 11.88 -14.20 12.23
N GLY A 254 10.87 -15.00 11.86
CA GLY A 254 10.04 -15.75 12.80
C GLY A 254 9.27 -14.86 13.78
N VAL A 255 8.92 -13.64 13.36
CA VAL A 255 8.16 -12.68 14.18
C VAL A 255 6.70 -12.59 13.71
N PRO A 256 5.76 -12.31 14.61
CA PRO A 256 4.36 -12.16 14.21
C PRO A 256 4.20 -10.98 13.23
N MET A 257 3.19 -11.06 12.35
CA MET A 257 2.89 -10.04 11.35
C MET A 257 2.62 -8.66 11.97
N SER A 258 2.09 -8.62 13.20
CA SER A 258 1.90 -7.38 13.97
C SER A 258 3.19 -6.62 14.25
N ALA A 259 4.34 -7.29 14.28
CA ALA A 259 5.67 -6.69 14.39
C ALA A 259 6.35 -6.53 13.03
N ALA A 260 6.28 -7.56 12.16
CA ALA A 260 6.90 -7.56 10.83
C ALA A 260 6.32 -6.46 9.92
N GLY A 261 4.99 -6.24 9.98
CA GLY A 261 4.30 -5.21 9.22
C GLY A 261 4.91 -3.81 9.44
N PRO A 262 4.84 -3.26 10.65
CA PRO A 262 5.42 -1.94 10.95
C PRO A 262 6.92 -1.83 10.62
N ILE A 263 7.72 -2.83 10.99
CA ILE A 263 9.17 -2.81 10.74
C ILE A 263 9.45 -2.72 9.24
N SER A 264 8.82 -3.57 8.43
CA SER A 264 9.06 -3.63 6.99
C SER A 264 8.58 -2.36 6.27
N THR A 265 7.36 -1.89 6.58
CA THR A 265 6.77 -0.74 5.89
C THR A 265 7.44 0.57 6.29
N PHE A 266 7.77 0.74 7.59
CA PHE A 266 8.52 1.91 8.05
C PHE A 266 9.92 1.95 7.42
N THR A 267 10.62 0.81 7.38
CA THR A 267 11.95 0.69 6.78
C THR A 267 11.93 1.17 5.32
N ILE A 268 10.98 0.67 4.51
CA ILE A 268 10.88 1.05 3.10
C ILE A 268 10.42 2.50 2.93
N ALA A 269 9.40 2.94 3.66
CA ALA A 269 8.86 4.28 3.52
C ALA A 269 9.90 5.35 3.90
N PHE A 270 10.56 5.16 5.04
CA PHE A 270 11.59 6.09 5.53
C PHE A 270 12.80 6.13 4.59
N SER A 271 13.31 4.98 4.18
CA SER A 271 14.47 4.93 3.28
C SER A 271 14.14 5.45 1.88
N SER A 272 12.93 5.20 1.36
CA SER A 272 12.50 5.79 0.09
C SER A 272 12.40 7.31 0.16
N PHE A 273 11.88 7.84 1.27
CA PHE A 273 11.88 9.28 1.52
C PHE A 273 13.32 9.86 1.51
N LEU A 274 14.26 9.22 2.21
CA LEU A 274 15.67 9.61 2.16
C LEU A 274 16.24 9.54 0.74
N GLY A 275 15.90 8.49 -0.01
CA GLY A 275 16.30 8.32 -1.40
C GLY A 275 15.82 9.45 -2.31
N VAL A 276 14.58 9.92 -2.13
CA VAL A 276 14.03 11.10 -2.83
C VAL A 276 14.81 12.37 -2.45
N MET A 277 15.05 12.57 -1.15
CA MET A 277 15.78 13.74 -0.65
C MET A 277 17.23 13.82 -1.15
N ILE A 278 17.87 12.68 -1.38
CA ILE A 278 19.23 12.59 -1.93
C ILE A 278 19.20 12.66 -3.46
N GLY A 279 18.32 11.88 -4.08
CA GLY A 279 18.26 11.71 -5.54
C GLY A 279 17.87 12.97 -6.30
N GLY A 280 16.92 13.77 -5.78
CA GLY A 280 16.49 15.02 -6.39
C GLY A 280 17.63 16.03 -6.53
N PRO A 281 18.22 16.52 -5.43
CA PRO A 281 19.31 17.49 -5.49
C PRO A 281 20.57 16.97 -6.23
N LEU A 282 20.88 15.69 -6.12
CA LEU A 282 22.00 15.07 -6.82
C LEU A 282 21.79 15.13 -8.34
N SER A 283 20.60 14.73 -8.79
CA SER A 283 20.27 14.76 -10.21
C SER A 283 20.25 16.18 -10.77
N ASP A 284 19.71 17.16 -10.04
CA ASP A 284 19.68 18.56 -10.46
C ASP A 284 21.07 19.19 -10.53
N ARG A 285 21.99 18.80 -9.65
CA ARG A 285 23.39 19.23 -9.74
C ARG A 285 24.07 18.63 -10.96
N TRP A 286 23.86 17.36 -11.24
CA TRP A 286 24.48 16.68 -12.37
C TRP A 286 23.94 17.15 -13.71
N VAL A 287 22.66 17.42 -13.83
CA VAL A 287 22.05 17.94 -15.07
C VAL A 287 22.67 19.28 -15.49
N LYS A 288 23.12 20.12 -14.55
CA LYS A 288 23.83 21.37 -14.88
C LYS A 288 25.14 21.13 -15.61
N ARG A 289 25.77 19.97 -15.41
CA ARG A 289 27.05 19.59 -16.07
C ARG A 289 26.85 18.64 -17.24
N ASN A 290 25.84 17.75 -17.16
CA ASN A 290 25.55 16.74 -18.17
C ASN A 290 24.05 16.43 -18.18
N LEU A 291 23.39 16.58 -19.32
CA LEU A 291 21.95 16.30 -19.50
C LEU A 291 21.53 14.88 -19.09
N ARG A 292 22.50 13.92 -19.10
CA ARG A 292 22.28 12.54 -18.65
C ARG A 292 22.32 12.38 -17.12
N GLY A 293 22.54 13.46 -16.35
CA GLY A 293 22.67 13.42 -14.88
C GLY A 293 21.51 12.72 -14.17
N ARG A 294 20.28 12.90 -14.65
CA ARG A 294 19.09 12.22 -14.10
C ARG A 294 19.11 10.72 -14.33
N ILE A 295 19.56 10.31 -15.52
CA ILE A 295 19.70 8.89 -15.87
C ILE A 295 20.76 8.22 -14.98
N TYR A 296 21.90 8.90 -14.76
CA TYR A 296 22.96 8.37 -13.89
C TYR A 296 22.50 8.24 -12.43
N THR A 297 21.78 9.24 -11.89
CA THR A 297 21.22 9.16 -10.52
C THR A 297 20.26 7.98 -10.39
N SER A 298 19.39 7.79 -11.36
CA SER A 298 18.45 6.66 -11.37
C SER A 298 19.15 5.32 -11.56
N ALA A 299 20.21 5.25 -12.39
CA ALA A 299 21.00 4.04 -12.56
C ALA A 299 21.72 3.63 -11.26
N ILE A 300 22.22 4.60 -10.47
CA ILE A 300 22.76 4.33 -9.14
C ILE A 300 21.68 3.79 -8.22
N GLY A 301 20.49 4.42 -8.22
CA GLY A 301 19.34 3.91 -7.46
C GLY A 301 18.99 2.45 -7.80
N LEU A 302 18.89 2.13 -9.09
CA LEU A 302 18.68 0.76 -9.56
C LEU A 302 19.82 -0.18 -9.16
N GLY A 303 21.08 0.29 -9.28
CA GLY A 303 22.24 -0.46 -8.86
C GLY A 303 22.23 -0.83 -7.37
N LEU A 304 21.69 0.06 -6.50
CA LEU A 304 21.50 -0.21 -5.07
C LEU A 304 20.38 -1.23 -4.79
N MET A 305 19.35 -1.27 -5.64
CA MET A 305 18.26 -2.22 -5.45
C MET A 305 18.68 -3.67 -5.71
N VAL A 306 19.62 -3.92 -6.61
CA VAL A 306 20.05 -5.27 -6.95
C VAL A 306 20.70 -6.00 -5.77
N PRO A 307 21.79 -5.48 -5.13
CA PRO A 307 22.37 -6.13 -3.96
C PRO A 307 21.38 -6.19 -2.78
N ALA A 308 20.48 -5.20 -2.64
CA ALA A 308 19.44 -5.22 -1.63
C ALA A 308 18.49 -6.41 -1.80
N LEU A 309 18.05 -6.70 -3.02
CA LEU A 309 17.18 -7.85 -3.31
C LEU A 309 17.91 -9.20 -3.09
N VAL A 310 19.18 -9.27 -3.45
CA VAL A 310 20.02 -10.45 -3.21
C VAL A 310 20.17 -10.67 -1.70
N LEU A 311 20.48 -9.65 -0.93
CA LEU A 311 20.59 -9.71 0.52
C LEU A 311 19.26 -10.08 1.19
N LEU A 312 18.15 -9.57 0.65
CA LEU A 312 16.80 -9.90 1.14
C LEU A 312 16.45 -11.39 0.90
N GLY A 313 16.92 -11.97 -0.20
CA GLY A 313 16.66 -13.36 -0.56
C GLY A 313 17.60 -14.37 0.10
N LEU A 314 18.85 -14.01 0.38
CA LEU A 314 19.89 -14.89 0.89
C LEU A 314 20.31 -14.58 2.34
N GLY A 315 20.04 -13.36 2.82
CA GLY A 315 20.41 -12.92 4.15
C GLY A 315 19.52 -13.52 5.23
N HIS A 316 20.11 -13.78 6.39
CA HIS A 316 19.40 -14.30 7.55
C HIS A 316 19.48 -13.29 8.71
N GLY A 317 18.38 -13.14 9.42
CA GLY A 317 18.28 -12.30 10.62
C GLY A 317 17.88 -10.83 10.37
N MET A 318 17.55 -10.16 11.46
CA MET A 318 16.97 -8.80 11.48
C MET A 318 17.85 -7.76 10.78
N TYR A 319 19.15 -7.76 11.05
CA TYR A 319 20.08 -6.76 10.48
C TYR A 319 20.19 -6.87 8.96
N ALA A 320 20.22 -8.10 8.43
CA ALA A 320 20.26 -8.34 6.99
C ALA A 320 18.95 -7.87 6.31
N ALA A 321 17.80 -8.23 6.89
CA ALA A 321 16.50 -7.87 6.37
C ALA A 321 16.26 -6.34 6.39
N VAL A 322 16.53 -5.68 7.52
CA VAL A 322 16.37 -4.23 7.67
C VAL A 322 17.39 -3.50 6.80
N GLY A 323 18.67 -3.92 6.79
CA GLY A 323 19.71 -3.34 5.95
C GLY A 323 19.39 -3.43 4.45
N ALA A 324 18.90 -4.59 4.02
CA ALA A 324 18.43 -4.78 2.65
C ALA A 324 17.22 -3.86 2.32
N GLY A 325 16.25 -3.78 3.24
CA GLY A 325 15.10 -2.89 3.08
C GLY A 325 15.49 -1.41 2.99
N LEU A 326 16.43 -0.96 3.84
CA LEU A 326 16.95 0.41 3.80
C LEU A 326 17.67 0.70 2.47
N CYS A 327 18.54 -0.19 2.03
CA CYS A 327 19.27 -0.06 0.77
C CYS A 327 18.33 -0.04 -0.43
N PHE A 328 17.34 -0.95 -0.44
CA PHE A 328 16.30 -0.99 -1.47
C PHE A 328 15.51 0.31 -1.52
N GLY A 329 15.02 0.79 -0.37
CA GLY A 329 14.19 1.99 -0.32
C GLY A 329 14.95 3.25 -0.78
N VAL A 330 16.21 3.44 -0.35
CA VAL A 330 17.04 4.55 -0.83
C VAL A 330 17.20 4.47 -2.36
N GLY A 331 17.53 3.30 -2.90
CA GLY A 331 17.65 3.08 -4.34
C GLY A 331 16.35 3.38 -5.08
N PHE A 332 15.21 2.89 -4.56
CA PHE A 332 13.89 3.16 -5.13
C PHE A 332 13.53 4.65 -5.11
N GLY A 333 13.78 5.37 -4.01
CA GLY A 333 13.52 6.80 -3.91
C GLY A 333 14.37 7.63 -4.88
N MET A 334 15.65 7.29 -5.06
CA MET A 334 16.53 7.93 -6.06
C MET A 334 16.04 7.72 -7.49
N PHE A 335 15.48 6.56 -7.79
CA PHE A 335 14.84 6.26 -9.06
C PHE A 335 13.54 7.05 -9.22
N ASP A 336 12.63 6.98 -8.25
CA ASP A 336 11.25 7.48 -8.33
C ASP A 336 11.20 9.00 -8.56
N THR A 337 12.06 9.76 -7.91
CA THR A 337 12.14 11.23 -8.04
C THR A 337 12.52 11.70 -9.45
N ASN A 338 13.12 10.83 -10.27
CA ASN A 338 13.62 11.17 -11.60
C ASN A 338 12.70 10.70 -12.75
N ASN A 339 11.67 9.94 -12.49
CA ASN A 339 10.79 9.34 -13.50
C ASN A 339 10.14 10.37 -14.41
N MET A 340 9.38 11.30 -13.82
CA MET A 340 8.71 12.35 -14.60
C MET A 340 9.71 13.31 -15.28
N PRO A 341 10.78 13.78 -14.61
CA PRO A 341 11.81 14.57 -15.24
C PRO A 341 12.53 13.88 -16.43
N ILE A 342 12.79 12.57 -16.36
CA ILE A 342 13.37 11.82 -17.49
C ILE A 342 12.36 11.75 -18.63
N LEU A 343 11.11 11.37 -18.38
CA LEU A 343 10.06 11.35 -19.39
C LEU A 343 9.97 12.67 -20.15
N CYS A 344 10.03 13.80 -19.41
CA CYS A 344 9.97 15.15 -20.00
C CYS A 344 11.14 15.51 -20.92
N GLN A 345 12.26 14.79 -20.86
CA GLN A 345 13.40 14.98 -21.79
C GLN A 345 13.12 14.38 -23.18
N PHE A 346 12.30 13.33 -23.25
CA PHE A 346 12.06 12.57 -24.49
C PHE A 346 10.70 12.85 -25.13
N VAL A 347 9.78 13.51 -24.39
CA VAL A 347 8.40 13.72 -24.83
C VAL A 347 8.07 15.20 -24.94
N PRO A 348 7.50 15.65 -26.07
CA PRO A 348 7.03 17.02 -26.25
C PRO A 348 6.02 17.44 -25.18
N VAL A 349 6.04 18.70 -24.78
CA VAL A 349 5.20 19.26 -23.68
C VAL A 349 3.72 18.87 -23.82
N ARG A 350 3.18 18.95 -25.03
CA ARG A 350 1.77 18.65 -25.35
C ARG A 350 1.36 17.18 -25.13
N LEU A 351 2.32 16.24 -25.08
CA LEU A 351 2.06 14.80 -24.92
C LEU A 351 2.46 14.26 -23.55
N ARG A 352 3.04 15.10 -22.66
CA ARG A 352 3.61 14.66 -21.38
C ARG A 352 2.60 14.01 -20.46
N ALA A 353 1.39 14.55 -20.37
CA ALA A 353 0.34 13.99 -19.49
C ALA A 353 -0.09 12.59 -19.98
N THR A 354 -0.33 12.43 -21.28
CA THR A 354 -0.66 11.13 -21.89
C THR A 354 0.49 10.14 -21.73
N ALA A 355 1.72 10.58 -21.99
CA ALA A 355 2.91 9.75 -21.85
C ALA A 355 3.12 9.27 -20.41
N TYR A 356 2.90 10.14 -19.42
CA TYR A 356 2.97 9.77 -18.00
C TYR A 356 1.90 8.77 -17.63
N GLY A 357 0.67 8.95 -18.12
CA GLY A 357 -0.42 7.98 -17.89
C GLY A 357 -0.08 6.59 -18.44
N ILE A 358 0.46 6.50 -19.65
CA ILE A 358 0.91 5.23 -20.26
C ILE A 358 2.07 4.63 -19.47
N MET A 359 3.07 5.45 -19.10
CA MET A 359 4.21 5.02 -18.31
C MET A 359 3.76 4.45 -16.96
N ASN A 360 2.88 5.15 -16.25
CA ASN A 360 2.32 4.69 -14.98
C ASN A 360 1.54 3.38 -15.13
N MET A 361 0.67 3.29 -16.15
CA MET A 361 -0.05 2.04 -16.48
C MET A 361 0.91 0.88 -16.69
N THR A 362 1.97 1.07 -17.49
CA THR A 362 2.96 0.04 -17.79
C THR A 362 3.69 -0.43 -16.53
N GLY A 363 4.12 0.50 -15.67
CA GLY A 363 4.79 0.18 -14.40
C GLY A 363 3.89 -0.54 -13.42
N VAL A 364 2.63 -0.11 -13.32
CA VAL A 364 1.65 -0.75 -12.42
C VAL A 364 1.27 -2.15 -12.93
N PHE A 365 1.14 -2.36 -14.24
CA PHE A 365 0.90 -3.68 -14.84
C PHE A 365 2.07 -4.63 -14.61
N ALA A 366 3.30 -4.14 -14.79
CA ALA A 366 4.49 -4.91 -14.44
C ALA A 366 4.47 -5.33 -12.97
N GLY A 367 4.10 -4.40 -12.07
CA GLY A 367 3.93 -4.66 -10.64
C GLY A 367 2.84 -5.67 -10.32
N ALA A 368 1.69 -5.59 -11.00
CA ALA A 368 0.58 -6.54 -10.87
C ALA A 368 1.02 -7.96 -11.25
N ALA A 369 1.64 -8.09 -12.42
CA ALA A 369 2.15 -9.38 -12.91
C ALA A 369 3.17 -9.98 -11.93
N CYS A 370 4.13 -9.18 -11.44
CA CYS A 370 5.13 -9.63 -10.48
C CYS A 370 4.48 -10.08 -9.16
N THR A 371 3.54 -9.30 -8.64
CA THR A 371 2.83 -9.62 -7.38
C THR A 371 2.07 -10.94 -7.50
N GLU A 372 1.42 -11.19 -8.62
CA GLU A 372 0.68 -12.43 -8.87
C GLU A 372 1.62 -13.63 -9.05
N VAL A 373 2.73 -13.47 -9.79
CA VAL A 373 3.73 -14.52 -9.99
C VAL A 373 4.37 -14.93 -8.67
N LEU A 374 4.73 -13.96 -7.81
CA LEU A 374 5.27 -14.24 -6.48
C LEU A 374 4.27 -15.02 -5.60
N GLY A 375 2.98 -14.72 -5.68
CA GLY A 375 1.94 -15.51 -5.04
C GLY A 375 1.94 -16.97 -5.50
N ARG A 376 2.10 -17.20 -6.82
CA ARG A 376 2.17 -18.55 -7.40
C ARG A 376 3.43 -19.33 -7.01
N THR A 377 4.56 -18.66 -6.88
CA THR A 377 5.84 -19.30 -6.47
C THR A 377 5.89 -19.61 -4.99
N GLY A 378 5.27 -18.83 -4.14
CA GLY A 378 5.11 -19.10 -2.72
C GLY A 378 4.44 -20.44 -2.43
N ARG A 379 3.51 -20.88 -3.28
CA ARG A 379 2.87 -22.22 -3.18
C ARG A 379 3.86 -23.38 -3.26
N ARG A 380 4.97 -23.24 -3.98
CA ARG A 380 5.97 -24.30 -4.14
C ARG A 380 6.89 -24.48 -2.93
N ARG A 381 6.99 -23.48 -2.05
CA ARG A 381 7.87 -23.50 -0.87
C ARG A 381 7.18 -23.95 0.41
N GLN A 382 5.85 -23.97 0.47
CA GLN A 382 5.15 -24.58 1.60
C GLN A 382 5.29 -26.11 1.46
N PRO A 383 6.02 -26.81 2.36
CA PRO A 383 6.00 -28.25 2.39
C PRO A 383 4.55 -28.65 2.60
N ARG A 384 4.06 -29.62 1.82
CA ARG A 384 2.80 -30.31 2.07
C ARG A 384 2.94 -31.11 3.38
N THR A 385 3.08 -30.42 4.48
CA THR A 385 2.90 -31.03 5.79
C THR A 385 1.39 -31.26 5.92
N GLY A 386 0.99 -32.50 5.61
CA GLY A 386 -0.38 -32.98 5.72
C GLY A 386 -0.90 -33.08 7.16
N ILE A 387 -0.51 -32.13 8.02
CA ILE A 387 -1.11 -31.91 9.31
C ILE A 387 -2.10 -30.76 9.12
N ARG A 388 -3.31 -31.13 8.66
CA ARG A 388 -4.46 -30.24 8.88
C ARG A 388 -4.51 -29.96 10.38
N PRO A 389 -4.47 -28.70 10.84
CA PRO A 389 -4.83 -28.42 12.23
C PRO A 389 -6.23 -29.00 12.40
N ALA A 390 -6.36 -29.93 13.34
CA ALA A 390 -7.64 -30.54 13.65
C ALA A 390 -8.63 -29.43 13.92
N GLY A 391 -9.62 -29.29 13.03
CA GLY A 391 -10.58 -28.22 13.06
C GLY A 391 -11.15 -28.10 14.47
N ARG A 392 -11.15 -26.90 15.03
CA ARG A 392 -12.02 -26.56 16.14
C ARG A 392 -13.43 -26.85 15.68
N ARG A 393 -13.91 -28.07 15.98
CA ARG A 393 -15.33 -28.36 15.91
C ARG A 393 -16.03 -27.41 16.88
N ASP A 394 -16.94 -26.66 16.35
CA ASP A 394 -17.84 -25.80 17.08
C ASP A 394 -18.43 -26.55 18.28
N CYS A 395 -17.98 -26.22 19.48
CA CYS A 395 -18.70 -26.59 20.72
C CYS A 395 -19.85 -25.61 20.99
N ARG A 396 -20.53 -25.14 19.95
CA ARG A 396 -21.82 -24.45 20.08
C ARG A 396 -22.90 -25.50 19.93
N GLY A 397 -23.34 -26.09 21.05
CA GLY A 397 -24.48 -26.97 21.05
C GLY A 397 -24.50 -28.11 22.07
N ALA A 398 -23.43 -28.31 22.85
CA ALA A 398 -23.47 -29.27 23.94
C ALA A 398 -23.93 -28.56 25.23
N VAL A 399 -25.24 -28.60 25.47
CA VAL A 399 -25.81 -28.33 26.80
C VAL A 399 -25.30 -29.44 27.70
N CYS A 400 -24.34 -29.16 28.58
CA CYS A 400 -23.99 -30.05 29.68
C CYS A 400 -25.16 -30.05 30.67
N PRO A 401 -25.79 -31.21 30.95
CA PRO A 401 -26.76 -31.30 32.04
C PRO A 401 -26.01 -31.07 33.35
N ALA A 402 -26.41 -30.05 34.09
CA ALA A 402 -25.90 -29.77 35.41
C ALA A 402 -26.31 -30.95 36.33
N GLN A 403 -25.36 -31.80 36.68
CA GLN A 403 -25.51 -32.72 37.81
C GLN A 403 -25.46 -31.90 39.09
N ARG A 404 -26.60 -31.91 39.84
CA ARG A 404 -26.73 -31.35 41.19
C ARG A 404 -25.73 -32.10 42.11
N ALA A 405 -24.72 -31.40 42.60
CA ALA A 405 -23.98 -31.82 43.77
C ALA A 405 -24.74 -31.39 45.04
N PRO A 406 -24.71 -32.18 46.12
CA PRO A 406 -25.39 -31.84 47.38
C PRO A 406 -24.73 -30.60 48.01
N ALA A 407 -25.55 -29.77 48.61
CA ALA A 407 -25.11 -28.64 49.39
C ALA A 407 -24.46 -29.13 50.68
N ASP A 408 -23.16 -28.89 50.84
CA ASP A 408 -22.59 -28.43 52.09
C ASP A 408 -21.16 -27.95 51.90
N ASP A 409 -20.79 -26.99 52.74
CA ASP A 409 -19.47 -26.33 52.89
C ASP A 409 -19.20 -25.09 52.06
N ARG A 410 -19.65 -23.98 52.63
CA ARG A 410 -19.01 -22.67 52.46
C ARG A 410 -17.76 -22.62 53.31
N GLN A 411 -16.57 -22.45 52.72
CA GLN A 411 -15.48 -21.58 53.22
C GLN A 411 -14.23 -21.68 52.32
N HIS A 412 -13.80 -20.53 51.82
CA HIS A 412 -12.45 -20.15 51.42
C HIS A 412 -11.55 -21.21 50.75
N GLY A 413 -11.44 -21.18 49.42
CA GLY A 413 -10.46 -21.97 48.68
C GLY A 413 -9.80 -21.21 47.56
N VAL A 414 -8.71 -20.49 47.86
CA VAL A 414 -7.74 -20.03 46.87
C VAL A 414 -7.04 -21.27 46.31
N ILE A 415 -7.29 -21.60 45.05
CA ILE A 415 -6.60 -22.70 44.36
C ILE A 415 -5.19 -22.19 44.01
N ARG A 416 -4.19 -22.57 44.83
CA ARG A 416 -2.76 -22.47 44.49
C ARG A 416 -2.40 -23.67 43.62
N CYS A 417 -2.11 -23.46 42.34
CA CYS A 417 -1.42 -24.44 41.54
C CYS A 417 0.04 -24.56 41.99
N ARG A 418 0.39 -25.72 42.57
CA ARG A 418 1.76 -26.07 42.91
C ARG A 418 2.44 -26.65 41.66
N ALA A 419 3.45 -25.97 41.13
CA ALA A 419 4.34 -26.50 40.12
C ALA A 419 5.34 -27.46 40.78
N THR A 420 5.33 -28.70 40.39
CA THR A 420 6.42 -29.66 40.74
C THR A 420 7.45 -29.70 39.63
N GLU A 421 8.58 -29.15 39.93
CA GLU A 421 9.81 -29.17 39.13
C GLU A 421 10.44 -30.58 39.22
N LYS A 422 10.44 -31.33 38.11
CA LYS A 422 11.31 -32.50 37.96
C LYS A 422 12.36 -32.17 36.92
N ALA A 423 13.59 -32.03 37.39
CA ALA A 423 14.77 -31.90 36.57
C ALA A 423 15.03 -33.16 35.75
N LEU A 424 15.29 -33.00 34.45
CA LEU A 424 15.89 -33.99 33.58
C LEU A 424 17.11 -33.38 32.86
N PRO A 425 18.16 -34.14 32.62
CA PRO A 425 19.45 -33.57 32.25
C PRO A 425 19.60 -33.26 30.76
N ASN A 426 20.30 -32.16 30.51
CA ASN A 426 21.03 -31.78 29.28
C ASN A 426 20.49 -32.22 27.93
N ASN A 427 19.75 -31.37 27.27
CA ASN A 427 20.02 -30.91 25.90
C ASN A 427 19.08 -29.75 25.55
N GLY A 428 19.65 -28.59 25.48
CA GLY A 428 19.17 -27.23 25.32
C GLY A 428 18.00 -26.92 24.35
N ARG A 429 16.77 -27.31 24.71
CA ARG A 429 15.54 -26.73 24.17
C ARG A 429 14.44 -26.82 25.24
N ALA A 430 14.07 -25.66 25.80
CA ALA A 430 12.96 -25.58 26.70
C ALA A 430 11.63 -25.64 25.92
N PHE A 431 10.90 -26.76 26.06
CA PHE A 431 9.51 -26.86 25.68
C PHE A 431 8.64 -26.67 26.92
N PHE A 432 7.81 -25.65 26.94
CA PHE A 432 6.77 -25.54 27.96
C PHE A 432 5.66 -26.54 27.66
N HIS A 433 5.55 -27.56 28.48
CA HIS A 433 4.43 -28.51 28.49
C HIS A 433 3.55 -28.19 29.68
N VAL A 434 2.28 -27.83 29.43
CA VAL A 434 1.25 -27.70 30.47
C VAL A 434 0.56 -29.08 30.60
N PRO A 435 0.68 -29.78 31.75
CA PRO A 435 -0.04 -31.04 31.96
C PRO A 435 -1.42 -30.76 32.56
N GLY A 436 -2.45 -31.30 31.95
CA GLY A 436 -3.73 -31.43 32.60
C GLY A 436 -4.95 -31.11 31.77
N CYS A 437 -5.22 -31.93 30.75
CA CYS A 437 -6.58 -32.30 30.29
C CYS A 437 -6.43 -33.46 29.30
N VAL A 438 -6.51 -34.69 29.81
CA VAL A 438 -6.71 -35.88 28.98
C VAL A 438 -8.18 -36.20 28.94
N PRO A 439 -8.90 -36.06 27.82
CA PRO A 439 -10.21 -36.64 27.68
C PRO A 439 -10.08 -38.13 27.34
N ARG A 440 -10.45 -39.00 28.23
CA ARG A 440 -10.74 -40.43 27.92
C ARG A 440 -12.02 -40.48 27.10
N CYS A 441 -11.92 -40.64 25.80
CA CYS A 441 -13.02 -41.18 25.00
C CYS A 441 -12.90 -42.69 24.95
N ARG A 442 -13.83 -43.41 25.60
CA ARG A 442 -14.09 -44.83 25.29
C ARG A 442 -14.92 -44.87 24.00
N ALA A 443 -14.41 -45.59 23.02
CA ALA A 443 -15.20 -46.03 21.89
C ALA A 443 -16.20 -47.07 22.39
N VAL A 444 -17.47 -46.89 22.02
CA VAL A 444 -18.48 -47.94 22.09
C VAL A 444 -18.74 -48.36 20.66
N SER A 445 -18.60 -49.67 20.47
CA SER A 445 -18.89 -50.45 19.25
C SER A 445 -20.26 -50.18 18.63
#